data_1367027d2c488510022563fd4d17f124
#
_entry.id   1367027d2c488510022563fd4d17f124
#
_cell.length_a   1.000
_cell.length_b   1.000
_cell.length_c   1.000
_cell.angle_alpha   90.00
_cell.angle_beta   90.00
_cell.angle_gamma   90.00
#
_symmetry.space_group_name_H-M   'P 1'
#
loop_
_entity.id
_entity.type
_entity.pdbx_description
1 polymer ?
#
loop_
_entity_poly.entity_id
_entity_poly.type
_entity_poly.pdbx_seq_one_letter_code
_entity_poly.pdbx_strand_id
1 'polypeptide(L)'
;MGNEIQPHNQRPAAVWSSGGSAYDKISRGIADSIEHCVLRLDPQPGEHILDLSTGTGWTSRSVARRGARVIGVDIAADLIAAAQSTAKAEGLAIEYRIGDAESLPFADGEFDAVVSTCGVMFASRPESAAAELARVCRKDGRIALTMWLSDSNLFKMFQVMKPYMPPPPNPAPPSPFAWGQTARIRELLGGSFELKFEKGVSHYREPSGEAAWNTFVTGYGPTKSLAASLDETKRAELRRDFIAFHDGFPTDLGICVPREYWLTIGVRR
;
A
#
# COMPACT_ATOMS: atom_id res chain seq x y z
N MET A 1 -5.41 8.14 -24.12
CA MET A 1 -4.37 7.09 -24.14
C MET A 1 -4.73 6.11 -23.05
N GLY A 2 -4.81 4.79 -23.35
CA GLY A 2 -5.37 3.81 -22.43
C GLY A 2 -4.50 3.62 -21.17
N ASN A 3 -5.16 3.28 -20.07
CA ASN A 3 -4.57 2.83 -18.81
C ASN A 3 -3.84 1.49 -19.02
N GLU A 4 -2.69 1.50 -19.67
CA GLU A 4 -1.98 0.26 -19.97
C GLU A 4 -1.03 -0.08 -18.82
N ILE A 5 -1.32 -1.20 -18.14
CA ILE A 5 -0.40 -1.75 -17.13
C ILE A 5 0.87 -2.19 -17.85
N GLN A 6 2.02 -1.73 -17.37
CA GLN A 6 3.31 -2.07 -17.95
C GLN A 6 3.50 -3.61 -18.01
N PRO A 7 4.09 -4.18 -19.06
CA PRO A 7 4.19 -5.63 -19.22
C PRO A 7 4.81 -6.35 -18.01
N HIS A 8 5.83 -5.77 -17.38
CA HIS A 8 6.48 -6.34 -16.20
C HIS A 8 5.60 -6.28 -14.94
N ASN A 9 4.54 -5.44 -14.93
CA ASN A 9 3.61 -5.27 -13.81
C ASN A 9 2.33 -6.10 -13.97
N GLN A 10 2.11 -6.80 -15.08
CA GLN A 10 0.91 -7.64 -15.28
C GLN A 10 0.78 -8.76 -14.23
N ARG A 11 1.90 -9.44 -13.92
CA ARG A 11 1.91 -10.48 -12.88
C ARG A 11 1.68 -9.90 -11.48
N PRO A 12 2.39 -8.85 -11.03
CA PRO A 12 2.05 -8.11 -9.81
C PRO A 12 0.57 -7.71 -9.74
N ALA A 13 0.01 -7.14 -10.81
CA ALA A 13 -1.40 -6.75 -10.87
C ALA A 13 -2.35 -7.92 -10.58
N ALA A 14 -2.12 -9.07 -11.20
CA ALA A 14 -2.91 -10.29 -10.96
C ALA A 14 -2.78 -10.79 -9.52
N VAL A 15 -1.57 -10.75 -8.94
CA VAL A 15 -1.32 -11.15 -7.54
C VAL A 15 -2.11 -10.24 -6.59
N TRP A 16 -2.00 -8.91 -6.73
CA TRP A 16 -2.73 -7.98 -5.87
C TRP A 16 -4.25 -8.11 -6.05
N SER A 17 -4.72 -8.25 -7.29
CA SER A 17 -6.15 -8.41 -7.62
C SER A 17 -6.76 -9.65 -6.95
N SER A 18 -5.98 -10.71 -6.73
CA SER A 18 -6.46 -11.95 -6.13
C SER A 18 -7.06 -11.78 -4.71
N GLY A 19 -6.72 -10.69 -4.01
CA GLY A 19 -7.31 -10.35 -2.71
C GLY A 19 -8.79 -9.97 -2.81
N GLY A 20 -9.19 -9.34 -3.92
CA GLY A 20 -10.56 -8.91 -4.15
C GLY A 20 -11.12 -8.07 -3.00
N SER A 21 -12.43 -8.15 -2.76
CA SER A 21 -13.09 -7.44 -1.65
C SER A 21 -12.60 -7.85 -0.26
N ALA A 22 -12.04 -9.05 -0.11
CA ALA A 22 -11.51 -9.50 1.19
C ALA A 22 -10.26 -8.71 1.62
N TYR A 23 -9.57 -8.02 0.69
CA TYR A 23 -8.48 -7.11 1.00
C TYR A 23 -8.90 -5.94 1.92
N ASP A 24 -10.20 -5.63 2.00
CA ASP A 24 -10.71 -4.58 2.88
C ASP A 24 -10.36 -4.79 4.36
N LYS A 25 -10.32 -6.07 4.81
CA LYS A 25 -9.84 -6.41 6.16
C LYS A 25 -8.35 -6.07 6.37
N ILE A 26 -7.54 -6.24 5.33
CA ILE A 26 -6.11 -5.87 5.36
C ILE A 26 -5.99 -4.35 5.51
N SER A 27 -6.72 -3.58 4.69
CA SER A 27 -6.74 -2.11 4.78
C SER A 27 -7.24 -1.63 6.14
N ARG A 28 -8.28 -2.27 6.71
CA ARG A 28 -8.76 -1.97 8.07
C ARG A 28 -7.69 -2.19 9.12
N GLY A 29 -6.84 -3.20 8.94
CA GLY A 29 -5.73 -3.52 9.86
C GLY A 29 -4.61 -2.47 9.89
N ILE A 30 -4.68 -1.43 9.05
CA ILE A 30 -3.75 -0.30 8.99
C ILE A 30 -4.49 1.05 9.03
N ALA A 31 -5.74 1.08 9.49
CA ALA A 31 -6.59 2.28 9.50
C ALA A 31 -5.98 3.44 10.30
N ASP A 32 -5.25 3.13 11.38
CA ASP A 32 -4.51 4.10 12.19
C ASP A 32 -3.40 4.81 11.38
N SER A 33 -2.65 4.09 10.55
CA SER A 33 -1.63 4.68 9.68
C SER A 33 -2.23 5.47 8.52
N ILE A 34 -3.38 5.03 8.00
CA ILE A 34 -4.13 5.75 6.98
C ILE A 34 -4.61 7.11 7.53
N GLU A 35 -5.25 7.09 8.70
CA GLU A 35 -5.74 8.32 9.33
C GLU A 35 -4.59 9.28 9.67
N HIS A 36 -3.47 8.77 10.20
CA HIS A 36 -2.28 9.57 10.45
C HIS A 36 -1.76 10.23 9.17
N CYS A 37 -1.69 9.47 8.07
CA CYS A 37 -1.26 9.99 6.76
C CYS A 37 -2.19 11.11 6.27
N VAL A 38 -3.50 10.89 6.33
CA VAL A 38 -4.50 11.85 5.85
C VAL A 38 -4.54 13.11 6.74
N LEU A 39 -4.35 12.97 8.05
CA LEU A 39 -4.22 14.12 8.96
C LEU A 39 -3.02 15.00 8.61
N ARG A 40 -1.89 14.39 8.25
CA ARG A 40 -0.67 15.15 7.87
C ARG A 40 -0.72 15.69 6.45
N LEU A 41 -1.45 15.03 5.54
CA LEU A 41 -1.74 15.58 4.22
C LEU A 41 -2.57 16.86 4.32
N ASP A 42 -3.48 16.91 5.29
CA ASP A 42 -4.42 18.01 5.54
C ASP A 42 -5.22 18.40 4.28
N PRO A 43 -6.06 17.45 3.75
CA PRO A 43 -6.86 17.73 2.55
C PRO A 43 -7.83 18.88 2.76
N GLN A 44 -7.86 19.84 1.82
CA GLN A 44 -8.78 20.96 1.87
C GLN A 44 -9.99 20.73 0.95
N PRO A 45 -11.17 21.29 1.29
CA PRO A 45 -12.35 21.20 0.42
C PRO A 45 -12.06 21.75 -0.99
N GLY A 46 -12.45 20.96 -1.99
CA GLY A 46 -12.27 21.33 -3.39
C GLY A 46 -10.90 20.99 -4.01
N GLU A 47 -9.88 20.65 -3.21
CA GLU A 47 -8.60 20.18 -3.76
C GLU A 47 -8.76 18.94 -4.63
N HIS A 48 -7.95 18.83 -5.66
CA HIS A 48 -7.87 17.65 -6.53
C HIS A 48 -6.73 16.74 -6.05
N ILE A 49 -7.07 15.58 -5.51
CA ILE A 49 -6.12 14.69 -4.84
C ILE A 49 -6.08 13.32 -5.50
N LEU A 50 -4.87 12.85 -5.79
CA LEU A 50 -4.62 11.47 -6.25
C LEU A 50 -4.32 10.58 -5.05
N ASP A 51 -5.07 9.49 -4.90
CA ASP A 51 -4.75 8.38 -4.01
C ASP A 51 -4.11 7.25 -4.84
N LEU A 52 -2.79 7.14 -4.78
CA LEU A 52 -1.99 6.21 -5.59
C LEU A 52 -1.80 4.89 -4.86
N SER A 53 -2.07 3.78 -5.55
CA SER A 53 -2.18 2.42 -4.99
C SER A 53 -3.26 2.37 -3.91
N THR A 54 -4.46 2.80 -4.29
CA THR A 54 -5.60 3.06 -3.39
C THR A 54 -6.16 1.79 -2.74
N GLY A 55 -5.85 0.60 -3.28
CA GLY A 55 -6.40 -0.66 -2.80
C GLY A 55 -7.93 -0.67 -2.84
N THR A 56 -8.57 -0.98 -1.70
CA THR A 56 -10.02 -0.93 -1.54
C THR A 56 -10.55 0.46 -1.16
N GLY A 57 -9.74 1.52 -1.33
CA GLY A 57 -10.18 2.92 -1.26
C GLY A 57 -10.32 3.52 0.15
N TRP A 58 -9.69 2.97 1.17
CA TRP A 58 -9.76 3.50 2.54
C TRP A 58 -9.23 4.93 2.64
N THR A 59 -8.07 5.20 2.06
CA THR A 59 -7.46 6.54 2.01
C THR A 59 -8.33 7.48 1.19
N SER A 60 -8.76 7.06 -0.01
CA SER A 60 -9.65 7.84 -0.87
C SER A 60 -10.92 8.30 -0.13
N ARG A 61 -11.59 7.39 0.59
CA ARG A 61 -12.80 7.71 1.36
C ARG A 61 -12.51 8.67 2.51
N SER A 62 -11.37 8.50 3.22
CA SER A 62 -10.99 9.42 4.29
C SER A 62 -10.71 10.83 3.76
N VAL A 63 -10.05 10.96 2.61
CA VAL A 63 -9.79 12.23 1.93
C VAL A 63 -11.09 12.87 1.42
N ALA A 64 -11.95 12.10 0.75
CA ALA A 64 -13.21 12.59 0.20
C ALA A 64 -14.17 13.13 1.29
N ARG A 65 -14.21 12.49 2.48
CA ARG A 65 -15.00 12.99 3.63
C ARG A 65 -14.54 14.34 4.14
N ARG A 66 -13.34 14.81 3.79
CA ARG A 66 -12.81 16.14 4.09
C ARG A 66 -13.14 17.17 2.99
N GLY A 67 -13.93 16.78 1.98
CA GLY A 67 -14.43 17.65 0.93
C GLY A 67 -13.52 17.80 -0.29
N ALA A 68 -12.41 17.06 -0.38
CA ALA A 68 -11.57 17.04 -1.55
C ALA A 68 -12.18 16.19 -2.69
N ARG A 69 -11.85 16.52 -3.95
CA ARG A 69 -12.13 15.70 -5.12
C ARG A 69 -11.02 14.66 -5.26
N VAL A 70 -11.38 13.38 -5.27
CA VAL A 70 -10.42 12.28 -5.23
C VAL A 70 -10.49 11.43 -6.47
N ILE A 71 -9.32 11.13 -7.03
CA ILE A 71 -9.13 10.02 -7.97
C ILE A 71 -8.28 8.97 -7.26
N GLY A 72 -8.82 7.75 -7.11
CA GLY A 72 -8.09 6.58 -6.62
C GLY A 72 -7.56 5.74 -7.79
N VAL A 73 -6.27 5.41 -7.76
CA VAL A 73 -5.64 4.57 -8.79
C VAL A 73 -5.02 3.35 -8.15
N ASP A 74 -5.25 2.19 -8.73
CA ASP A 74 -4.59 0.94 -8.37
C ASP A 74 -4.37 0.05 -9.60
N ILE A 75 -3.35 -0.77 -9.55
CA ILE A 75 -3.04 -1.74 -10.60
C ILE A 75 -3.98 -2.96 -10.57
N ALA A 76 -4.64 -3.21 -9.45
CA ALA A 76 -5.45 -4.38 -9.16
C ALA A 76 -6.94 -4.13 -9.44
N ALA A 77 -7.45 -4.71 -10.53
CA ALA A 77 -8.83 -4.48 -10.99
C ALA A 77 -9.89 -4.85 -9.95
N ASP A 78 -9.72 -5.98 -9.23
CA ASP A 78 -10.72 -6.43 -8.25
C ASP A 78 -10.71 -5.57 -6.98
N LEU A 79 -9.56 -4.94 -6.64
CA LEU A 79 -9.49 -3.96 -5.56
C LEU A 79 -10.23 -2.68 -5.95
N ILE A 80 -10.06 -2.20 -7.18
CA ILE A 80 -10.78 -1.05 -7.73
C ILE A 80 -12.30 -1.31 -7.73
N ALA A 81 -12.75 -2.50 -8.16
CA ALA A 81 -14.15 -2.86 -8.12
C ALA A 81 -14.73 -2.83 -6.68
N ALA A 82 -13.96 -3.33 -5.70
CA ALA A 82 -14.33 -3.27 -4.29
C ALA A 82 -14.38 -1.82 -3.77
N ALA A 83 -13.40 -0.97 -4.14
CA ALA A 83 -13.36 0.44 -3.78
C ALA A 83 -14.57 1.20 -4.31
N GLN A 84 -14.92 1.00 -5.59
CA GLN A 84 -16.10 1.60 -6.24
C GLN A 84 -17.40 1.19 -5.51
N SER A 85 -17.55 -0.10 -5.23
CA SER A 85 -18.72 -0.64 -4.55
C SER A 85 -18.90 -0.01 -3.15
N THR A 86 -17.81 0.07 -2.37
CA THR A 86 -17.84 0.62 -1.01
C THR A 86 -18.11 2.13 -1.03
N ALA A 87 -17.43 2.90 -1.89
CA ALA A 87 -17.66 4.35 -2.01
C ALA A 87 -19.11 4.66 -2.40
N LYS A 88 -19.67 3.89 -3.35
CA LYS A 88 -21.08 4.01 -3.73
C LYS A 88 -22.03 3.73 -2.56
N ALA A 89 -21.77 2.68 -1.78
CA ALA A 89 -22.58 2.34 -0.61
C ALA A 89 -22.52 3.42 0.48
N GLU A 90 -21.39 4.13 0.58
CA GLU A 90 -21.20 5.25 1.52
C GLU A 90 -21.67 6.61 0.95
N GLY A 91 -22.16 6.68 -0.28
CA GLY A 91 -22.62 7.91 -0.93
C GLY A 91 -21.48 8.89 -1.27
N LEU A 92 -20.25 8.41 -1.40
CA LEU A 92 -19.07 9.22 -1.71
C LEU A 92 -18.83 9.28 -3.22
N ALA A 93 -18.68 10.50 -3.75
CA ALA A 93 -18.33 10.73 -5.16
C ALA A 93 -16.81 10.66 -5.33
N ILE A 94 -16.29 9.45 -5.56
CA ILE A 94 -14.87 9.19 -5.79
C ILE A 94 -14.74 8.50 -7.15
N GLU A 95 -13.81 9.00 -7.98
CA GLU A 95 -13.43 8.34 -9.21
C GLU A 95 -12.34 7.31 -8.94
N TYR A 96 -12.51 6.08 -9.44
CA TYR A 96 -11.50 5.03 -9.34
C TYR A 96 -11.10 4.53 -10.72
N ARG A 97 -9.80 4.41 -10.95
CA ARG A 97 -9.21 3.95 -12.23
C ARG A 97 -8.21 2.83 -12.00
N ILE A 98 -8.18 1.87 -12.91
CA ILE A 98 -7.06 0.95 -13.02
C ILE A 98 -5.90 1.72 -13.64
N GLY A 99 -4.70 1.63 -13.04
CA GLY A 99 -3.52 2.32 -13.56
C GLY A 99 -2.24 1.87 -12.88
N ASP A 100 -1.13 2.08 -13.58
CA ASP A 100 0.21 1.72 -13.13
C ASP A 100 0.89 2.94 -12.52
N ALA A 101 1.40 2.82 -11.28
CA ALA A 101 2.11 3.88 -10.59
C ALA A 101 3.39 4.34 -11.32
N GLU A 102 3.90 3.51 -12.24
CA GLU A 102 5.10 3.78 -13.03
C GLU A 102 4.80 4.51 -14.36
N SER A 103 3.50 4.69 -14.69
CA SER A 103 3.06 5.37 -15.92
C SER A 103 1.62 5.84 -15.76
N LEU A 104 1.42 6.98 -15.15
CA LEU A 104 0.11 7.53 -14.82
C LEU A 104 -0.52 8.28 -15.99
N PRO A 105 -1.81 8.06 -16.30
CA PRO A 105 -2.52 8.70 -17.43
C PRO A 105 -3.04 10.09 -17.07
N PHE A 106 -2.22 10.90 -16.43
CA PHE A 106 -2.55 12.24 -15.97
C PHE A 106 -1.56 13.27 -16.53
N ALA A 107 -2.00 14.51 -16.62
CA ALA A 107 -1.15 15.63 -17.04
C ALA A 107 -0.12 16.00 -15.95
N ASP A 108 0.93 16.71 -16.38
CA ASP A 108 1.91 17.28 -15.45
C ASP A 108 1.22 18.30 -14.54
N GLY A 109 1.47 18.21 -13.23
CA GLY A 109 0.92 19.14 -12.26
C GLY A 109 -0.60 19.10 -12.11
N GLU A 110 -1.25 17.99 -12.44
CA GLU A 110 -2.71 17.86 -12.39
C GLU A 110 -3.29 17.90 -10.97
N PHE A 111 -2.53 17.47 -9.97
CA PHE A 111 -3.02 17.30 -8.60
C PHE A 111 -2.43 18.31 -7.62
N ASP A 112 -3.30 18.84 -6.74
CA ASP A 112 -2.92 19.66 -5.58
C ASP A 112 -2.12 18.86 -4.56
N ALA A 113 -2.46 17.59 -4.40
CA ALA A 113 -1.73 16.66 -3.55
C ALA A 113 -1.81 15.21 -4.07
N VAL A 114 -0.79 14.41 -3.68
CA VAL A 114 -0.79 12.96 -3.94
C VAL A 114 -0.55 12.24 -2.63
N VAL A 115 -1.36 11.21 -2.37
CA VAL A 115 -1.25 10.36 -1.20
C VAL A 115 -1.03 8.91 -1.62
N SER A 116 -0.22 8.17 -0.84
CA SER A 116 -0.11 6.71 -0.98
C SER A 116 0.18 6.08 0.38
N THR A 117 -0.75 5.25 0.86
CA THR A 117 -0.61 4.58 2.16
C THR A 117 -0.11 3.15 1.97
N CYS A 118 1.16 2.93 2.24
CA CYS A 118 1.86 1.63 2.14
C CYS A 118 1.74 0.95 0.76
N GLY A 119 1.46 1.72 -0.30
CA GLY A 119 1.20 1.19 -1.64
C GLY A 119 2.35 1.40 -2.61
N VAL A 120 2.76 2.64 -2.85
CA VAL A 120 3.77 2.98 -3.87
C VAL A 120 5.12 2.27 -3.68
N MET A 121 5.44 1.88 -2.45
CA MET A 121 6.66 1.13 -2.13
C MET A 121 6.74 -0.24 -2.83
N PHE A 122 5.61 -0.77 -3.32
CA PHE A 122 5.55 -2.03 -4.04
C PHE A 122 5.70 -1.89 -5.56
N ALA A 123 5.93 -0.68 -6.08
CA ALA A 123 6.24 -0.46 -7.49
C ALA A 123 7.52 -1.23 -7.89
N SER A 124 7.47 -1.91 -9.04
CA SER A 124 8.58 -2.72 -9.53
C SER A 124 9.79 -1.86 -9.92
N ARG A 125 9.55 -0.63 -10.37
CA ARG A 125 10.55 0.38 -10.72
C ARG A 125 10.37 1.63 -9.86
N PRO A 126 10.99 1.68 -8.67
CA PRO A 126 10.84 2.78 -7.73
C PRO A 126 11.14 4.15 -8.30
N GLU A 127 12.13 4.25 -9.19
CA GLU A 127 12.53 5.49 -9.84
C GLU A 127 11.42 6.02 -10.78
N SER A 128 10.77 5.14 -11.53
CA SER A 128 9.65 5.50 -12.40
C SER A 128 8.46 5.99 -11.60
N ALA A 129 8.10 5.27 -10.52
CA ALA A 129 7.01 5.69 -9.63
C ALA A 129 7.31 7.03 -8.93
N ALA A 130 8.55 7.26 -8.50
CA ALA A 130 8.98 8.53 -7.91
C ALA A 130 8.94 9.69 -8.93
N ALA A 131 9.32 9.44 -10.18
CA ALA A 131 9.22 10.42 -11.26
C ALA A 131 7.75 10.79 -11.55
N GLU A 132 6.85 9.80 -11.57
CA GLU A 132 5.42 10.04 -11.77
C GLU A 132 4.79 10.83 -10.61
N LEU A 133 5.12 10.49 -9.35
CA LEU A 133 4.71 11.29 -8.18
C LEU A 133 5.11 12.78 -8.34
N ALA A 134 6.35 13.02 -8.80
CA ALA A 134 6.84 14.38 -9.02
C ALA A 134 6.16 15.05 -10.22
N ARG A 135 5.87 14.31 -11.29
CA ARG A 135 5.30 14.84 -12.52
C ARG A 135 3.83 15.26 -12.32
N VAL A 136 3.03 14.41 -11.68
CA VAL A 136 1.59 14.67 -11.55
C VAL A 136 1.24 15.63 -10.41
N CYS A 137 2.12 15.80 -9.42
CA CYS A 137 1.95 16.76 -8.34
C CYS A 137 2.36 18.15 -8.84
N ARG A 138 1.45 19.15 -8.72
CA ARG A 138 1.75 20.52 -9.16
C ARG A 138 2.87 21.16 -8.33
N LYS A 139 3.46 22.22 -8.86
CA LYS A 139 4.37 23.07 -8.08
C LYS A 139 3.68 23.56 -6.80
N ASP A 140 4.38 23.57 -5.70
CA ASP A 140 3.90 23.89 -4.36
C ASP A 140 2.78 22.94 -3.85
N GLY A 141 2.48 21.87 -4.61
CA GLY A 141 1.62 20.78 -4.19
C GLY A 141 2.29 19.89 -3.15
N ARG A 142 1.51 18.95 -2.57
CA ARG A 142 1.97 18.12 -1.44
C ARG A 142 1.97 16.63 -1.79
N ILE A 143 2.87 15.89 -1.17
CA ILE A 143 2.76 14.43 -1.08
C ILE A 143 2.70 13.99 0.38
N ALA A 144 1.92 12.93 0.64
CA ALA A 144 1.94 12.22 1.91
C ALA A 144 2.03 10.71 1.63
N LEU A 145 3.11 10.10 2.11
CA LEU A 145 3.40 8.70 1.81
C LEU A 145 3.71 7.96 3.11
N THR A 146 3.11 6.77 3.32
CA THR A 146 3.55 5.87 4.39
C THR A 146 4.29 4.67 3.81
N MET A 147 5.41 4.29 4.43
CA MET A 147 6.24 3.16 4.04
C MET A 147 6.67 2.38 5.27
N TRP A 148 6.54 1.06 5.23
CA TRP A 148 7.02 0.18 6.31
C TRP A 148 8.53 0.27 6.45
N LEU A 149 9.02 0.35 7.69
CA LEU A 149 10.45 0.32 7.97
C LEU A 149 11.06 -1.02 7.53
N SER A 150 12.32 -0.98 7.11
CA SER A 150 13.08 -2.14 6.68
C SER A 150 13.44 -3.13 7.80
N ASP A 151 13.15 -2.79 9.05
CA ASP A 151 13.32 -3.60 10.26
C ASP A 151 12.01 -3.79 11.05
N SER A 152 10.88 -3.32 10.52
CA SER A 152 9.55 -3.44 11.15
C SER A 152 9.10 -4.89 11.31
N ASN A 153 8.13 -5.12 12.20
CA ASN A 153 7.54 -6.45 12.33
C ASN A 153 6.80 -6.90 11.05
N LEU A 154 6.35 -5.97 10.20
CA LEU A 154 5.84 -6.36 8.88
C LEU A 154 6.96 -6.95 8.00
N PHE A 155 8.15 -6.34 7.99
CA PHE A 155 9.30 -6.92 7.29
C PHE A 155 9.65 -8.32 7.84
N LYS A 156 9.64 -8.51 9.17
CA LYS A 156 9.88 -9.82 9.79
C LYS A 156 8.84 -10.85 9.36
N MET A 157 7.57 -10.48 9.25
CA MET A 157 6.53 -11.36 8.69
C MET A 157 6.87 -11.81 7.26
N PHE A 158 7.39 -10.91 6.41
CA PHE A 158 7.86 -11.30 5.06
C PHE A 158 9.08 -12.24 5.12
N GLN A 159 9.96 -12.10 6.12
CA GLN A 159 11.08 -13.03 6.31
C GLN A 159 10.59 -14.44 6.69
N VAL A 160 9.50 -14.56 7.46
CA VAL A 160 8.84 -15.87 7.74
C VAL A 160 8.33 -16.51 6.45
N MET A 161 7.79 -15.74 5.50
CA MET A 161 7.29 -16.27 4.24
C MET A 161 8.39 -16.59 3.21
N LYS A 162 9.56 -15.93 3.33
CA LYS A 162 10.65 -16.00 2.34
C LYS A 162 11.13 -17.44 2.00
N PRO A 163 11.30 -18.38 2.95
CA PRO A 163 11.71 -19.75 2.66
C PRO A 163 10.75 -20.51 1.73
N TYR A 164 9.50 -20.08 1.67
CA TYR A 164 8.44 -20.71 0.89
C TYR A 164 8.25 -20.06 -0.48
N MET A 165 8.88 -18.90 -0.72
CA MET A 165 8.80 -18.19 -1.99
C MET A 165 9.69 -18.87 -3.05
N PRO A 166 9.30 -18.81 -4.34
CA PRO A 166 10.20 -19.22 -5.41
C PRO A 166 11.47 -18.36 -5.42
N PRO A 167 12.57 -18.86 -5.95
CA PRO A 167 13.78 -18.05 -6.14
C PRO A 167 13.45 -16.76 -6.90
N PRO A 168 14.02 -15.61 -6.50
CA PRO A 168 13.80 -14.38 -7.24
C PRO A 168 14.38 -14.49 -8.66
N PRO A 169 13.81 -13.75 -9.63
CA PRO A 169 14.42 -13.66 -10.96
C PRO A 169 15.82 -13.03 -10.87
N ASN A 170 16.60 -13.20 -11.92
CA ASN A 170 17.92 -12.54 -12.04
C ASN A 170 17.85 -11.52 -13.20
N PRO A 171 18.08 -10.21 -12.97
CA PRO A 171 18.34 -9.60 -11.65
C PRO A 171 17.10 -9.62 -10.73
N ALA A 172 17.34 -9.67 -9.42
CA ALA A 172 16.28 -9.58 -8.44
C ALA A 172 15.65 -8.17 -8.44
N PRO A 173 14.30 -8.04 -8.34
CA PRO A 173 13.67 -6.74 -8.22
C PRO A 173 14.09 -6.06 -6.91
N PRO A 174 14.07 -4.71 -6.87
CA PRO A 174 14.35 -3.99 -5.65
C PRO A 174 13.36 -4.37 -4.54
N SER A 175 13.88 -4.44 -3.31
CA SER A 175 13.03 -4.72 -2.15
C SER A 175 12.05 -3.56 -1.90
N PRO A 176 10.75 -3.80 -1.73
CA PRO A 176 9.80 -2.75 -1.36
C PRO A 176 10.17 -2.08 -0.03
N PHE A 177 10.83 -2.80 0.87
CA PHE A 177 11.29 -2.26 2.16
C PHE A 177 12.50 -1.32 2.05
N ALA A 178 13.12 -1.18 0.86
CA ALA A 178 14.11 -0.13 0.63
C ALA A 178 13.51 1.28 0.81
N TRP A 179 12.23 1.48 0.46
CA TRP A 179 11.48 2.69 0.76
C TRP A 179 11.28 2.95 2.27
N GLY A 180 11.51 1.97 3.12
CA GLY A 180 11.53 2.11 4.58
C GLY A 180 12.78 2.76 5.15
N GLN A 181 13.70 3.24 4.29
CA GLN A 181 14.93 3.94 4.66
C GLN A 181 14.86 5.40 4.18
N THR A 182 14.98 6.36 5.08
CA THR A 182 14.89 7.79 4.74
C THR A 182 15.95 8.23 3.73
N ALA A 183 17.13 7.58 3.73
CA ALA A 183 18.16 7.81 2.72
C ALA A 183 17.64 7.48 1.31
N ARG A 184 16.98 6.34 1.15
CA ARG A 184 16.40 5.92 -0.14
C ARG A 184 15.26 6.83 -0.58
N ILE A 185 14.39 7.25 0.36
CA ILE A 185 13.32 8.19 0.06
C ILE A 185 13.91 9.53 -0.42
N ARG A 186 14.97 10.01 0.22
CA ARG A 186 15.67 11.24 -0.20
C ARG A 186 16.31 11.10 -1.59
N GLU A 187 16.89 9.96 -1.89
CA GLU A 187 17.43 9.67 -3.22
C GLU A 187 16.35 9.75 -4.30
N LEU A 188 15.19 9.11 -4.06
CA LEU A 188 14.10 9.04 -5.02
C LEU A 188 13.33 10.36 -5.19
N LEU A 189 13.09 11.08 -4.11
CA LEU A 189 12.15 12.20 -4.07
C LEU A 189 12.80 13.55 -3.75
N GLY A 190 13.98 13.58 -3.12
CA GLY A 190 14.60 14.80 -2.59
C GLY A 190 15.01 15.82 -3.66
N GLY A 191 15.21 15.41 -4.91
CA GLY A 191 15.42 16.31 -6.04
C GLY A 191 14.17 17.12 -6.43
N SER A 192 12.98 16.55 -6.17
CA SER A 192 11.70 17.11 -6.58
C SER A 192 10.87 17.69 -5.42
N PHE A 193 11.13 17.26 -4.20
CA PHE A 193 10.35 17.65 -3.02
C PHE A 193 11.25 18.12 -1.86
N GLU A 194 10.76 19.06 -1.09
CA GLU A 194 11.25 19.32 0.26
C GLU A 194 10.60 18.33 1.21
N LEU A 195 11.39 17.43 1.82
CA LEU A 195 10.89 16.27 2.55
C LEU A 195 11.01 16.43 4.07
N LYS A 196 9.93 16.06 4.77
CA LYS A 196 9.88 15.88 6.22
C LYS A 196 9.46 14.46 6.54
N PHE A 197 9.93 13.92 7.66
CA PHE A 197 9.68 12.54 8.08
C PHE A 197 9.13 12.50 9.49
N GLU A 198 8.11 11.68 9.69
CA GLU A 198 7.55 11.38 11.00
C GLU A 198 7.45 9.86 11.16
N LYS A 199 7.90 9.33 12.29
CA LYS A 199 7.80 7.90 12.57
C LYS A 199 6.46 7.58 13.21
N GLY A 200 5.79 6.53 12.71
CA GLY A 200 4.54 6.03 13.28
C GLY A 200 4.61 4.54 13.59
N VAL A 201 3.64 4.07 14.36
CA VAL A 201 3.43 2.65 14.65
C VAL A 201 1.97 2.32 14.39
N SER A 202 1.71 1.38 13.49
CA SER A 202 0.39 0.81 13.25
C SER A 202 0.26 -0.49 14.04
N HIS A 203 -0.88 -0.68 14.71
CA HIS A 203 -1.11 -1.82 15.58
C HIS A 203 -2.09 -2.79 14.92
N TYR A 204 -1.57 -3.88 14.39
CA TYR A 204 -2.39 -4.95 13.84
C TYR A 204 -2.90 -5.86 14.95
N ARG A 205 -4.22 -5.96 15.06
CA ARG A 205 -4.89 -6.73 16.13
C ARG A 205 -5.80 -7.79 15.51
N GLU A 206 -5.71 -9.01 16.05
CA GLU A 206 -6.58 -10.13 15.75
C GLU A 206 -6.80 -10.96 17.02
N PRO A 207 -7.85 -11.80 17.08
CA PRO A 207 -8.07 -12.70 18.21
C PRO A 207 -6.95 -13.73 18.43
N SER A 208 -6.21 -14.11 17.37
CA SER A 208 -5.13 -15.09 17.42
C SER A 208 -4.27 -15.03 16.16
N GLY A 209 -3.11 -15.69 16.17
CA GLY A 209 -2.30 -15.91 14.96
C GLY A 209 -3.05 -16.71 13.89
N GLU A 210 -3.94 -17.61 14.28
CA GLU A 210 -4.81 -18.31 13.32
C GLU A 210 -5.79 -17.36 12.62
N ALA A 211 -6.40 -16.43 13.34
CA ALA A 211 -7.25 -15.40 12.75
C ALA A 211 -6.45 -14.51 11.78
N ALA A 212 -5.21 -14.16 12.15
CA ALA A 212 -4.30 -13.44 11.27
C ALA A 212 -3.99 -14.24 10.00
N TRP A 213 -3.67 -15.54 10.10
CA TRP A 213 -3.47 -16.41 8.94
C TRP A 213 -4.69 -16.39 8.02
N ASN A 214 -5.89 -16.59 8.56
CA ASN A 214 -7.12 -16.63 7.78
C ASN A 214 -7.41 -15.29 7.09
N THR A 215 -7.13 -14.16 7.73
CA THR A 215 -7.24 -12.84 7.14
C THR A 215 -6.26 -12.66 5.97
N PHE A 216 -4.99 -13.04 6.15
CA PHE A 216 -3.98 -12.85 5.13
C PHE A 216 -4.12 -13.83 3.95
N VAL A 217 -4.39 -15.11 4.20
CA VAL A 217 -4.54 -16.11 3.12
C VAL A 217 -5.81 -15.90 2.30
N THR A 218 -6.78 -15.17 2.82
CA THR A 218 -8.02 -14.84 2.11
C THR A 218 -7.90 -13.51 1.36
N GLY A 219 -7.41 -12.46 2.02
CA GLY A 219 -7.48 -11.08 1.55
C GLY A 219 -6.16 -10.51 1.04
N TYR A 220 -5.00 -10.95 1.54
CA TYR A 220 -3.71 -10.40 1.11
C TYR A 220 -3.17 -11.16 -0.10
N GLY A 221 -3.28 -10.57 -1.29
CA GLY A 221 -2.95 -11.22 -2.56
C GLY A 221 -1.61 -11.96 -2.58
N PRO A 222 -0.50 -11.38 -2.11
CA PRO A 222 0.80 -12.07 -2.05
C PRO A 222 0.78 -13.34 -1.19
N THR A 223 0.22 -13.31 0.03
CA THR A 223 0.12 -14.50 0.90
C THR A 223 -0.84 -15.56 0.31
N LYS A 224 -1.98 -15.11 -0.23
CA LYS A 224 -2.96 -15.99 -0.90
C LYS A 224 -2.33 -16.72 -2.09
N SER A 225 -1.66 -15.99 -2.97
CA SER A 225 -1.00 -16.57 -4.15
C SER A 225 0.14 -17.50 -3.77
N LEU A 226 0.95 -17.13 -2.75
CA LEU A 226 2.00 -18.00 -2.24
C LEU A 226 1.43 -19.30 -1.70
N ALA A 227 0.46 -19.25 -0.79
CA ALA A 227 -0.15 -20.43 -0.19
C ALA A 227 -0.80 -21.36 -1.24
N ALA A 228 -1.40 -20.78 -2.29
CA ALA A 228 -2.00 -21.54 -3.39
C ALA A 228 -0.96 -22.22 -4.30
N SER A 229 0.27 -21.71 -4.35
CA SER A 229 1.35 -22.27 -5.19
C SER A 229 2.11 -23.42 -4.52
N LEU A 230 1.92 -23.66 -3.23
CA LEU A 230 2.63 -24.66 -2.44
C LEU A 230 1.87 -26.00 -2.41
N ASP A 231 2.63 -27.11 -2.31
CA ASP A 231 2.06 -28.40 -1.94
C ASP A 231 1.49 -28.37 -0.52
N GLU A 232 0.72 -29.39 -0.17
CA GLU A 232 0.00 -29.47 1.12
C GLU A 232 0.95 -29.38 2.32
N THR A 233 2.10 -30.06 2.26
CA THR A 233 3.11 -30.10 3.35
C THR A 233 3.71 -28.71 3.56
N LYS A 234 4.22 -28.07 2.52
CA LYS A 234 4.81 -26.72 2.59
C LYS A 234 3.79 -25.66 2.96
N ARG A 235 2.56 -25.81 2.49
CA ARG A 235 1.45 -24.92 2.89
C ARG A 235 1.14 -25.04 4.38
N ALA A 236 1.14 -26.26 4.93
CA ALA A 236 0.95 -26.47 6.37
C ALA A 236 2.12 -25.91 7.20
N GLU A 237 3.36 -26.03 6.72
CA GLU A 237 4.54 -25.44 7.34
C GLU A 237 4.45 -23.91 7.34
N LEU A 238 4.17 -23.29 6.18
CA LEU A 238 3.98 -21.84 6.07
C LEU A 238 2.90 -21.34 7.04
N ARG A 239 1.76 -22.04 7.10
CA ARG A 239 0.67 -21.71 8.03
C ARG A 239 1.14 -21.76 9.48
N ARG A 240 1.82 -22.82 9.89
CA ARG A 240 2.36 -22.97 11.24
C ARG A 240 3.30 -21.82 11.61
N ASP A 241 4.27 -21.51 10.71
CA ASP A 241 5.29 -20.51 10.98
C ASP A 241 4.71 -19.09 10.98
N PHE A 242 3.71 -18.83 10.12
CA PHE A 242 2.99 -17.55 10.10
C PHE A 242 2.17 -17.35 11.38
N ILE A 243 1.47 -18.39 11.86
CA ILE A 243 0.72 -18.37 13.12
C ILE A 243 1.67 -18.13 14.28
N ALA A 244 2.75 -18.90 14.37
CA ALA A 244 3.73 -18.78 15.46
C ALA A 244 4.34 -17.38 15.52
N PHE A 245 4.63 -16.75 14.38
CA PHE A 245 5.09 -15.37 14.35
C PHE A 245 4.08 -14.41 15.00
N HIS A 246 2.81 -14.52 14.65
CA HIS A 246 1.78 -13.62 15.16
C HIS A 246 1.46 -13.90 16.64
N ASP A 247 1.42 -15.15 17.05
CA ASP A 247 1.22 -15.55 18.47
C ASP A 247 2.40 -15.12 19.37
N GLY A 248 3.54 -14.73 18.78
CA GLY A 248 4.65 -14.10 19.49
C GLY A 248 4.36 -12.69 20.03
N PHE A 249 3.17 -12.11 19.74
CA PHE A 249 2.74 -10.79 20.23
C PHE A 249 1.44 -10.88 21.05
N PRO A 250 1.40 -11.67 22.14
CA PRO A 250 0.19 -11.91 22.89
C PRO A 250 -0.25 -10.68 23.68
N THR A 251 -1.57 -10.54 23.87
CA THR A 251 -2.23 -9.61 24.79
C THR A 251 -3.38 -10.33 25.48
N ASP A 252 -4.00 -9.69 26.47
CA ASP A 252 -5.18 -10.29 27.16
C ASP A 252 -6.39 -10.47 26.26
N LEU A 253 -6.44 -9.80 25.08
CA LEU A 253 -7.55 -9.81 24.13
C LEU A 253 -7.20 -10.48 22.78
N GLY A 254 -6.09 -11.20 22.70
CA GLY A 254 -5.60 -11.81 21.47
C GLY A 254 -4.16 -11.39 21.15
N ILE A 255 -3.90 -10.98 19.91
CA ILE A 255 -2.56 -10.52 19.48
C ILE A 255 -2.57 -9.03 19.11
N CYS A 256 -1.41 -8.38 19.31
CA CYS A 256 -1.18 -7.00 18.88
C CYS A 256 0.24 -6.86 18.31
N VAL A 257 0.37 -6.85 16.98
CA VAL A 257 1.67 -6.72 16.29
C VAL A 257 1.93 -5.24 15.99
N PRO A 258 2.89 -4.58 16.65
CA PRO A 258 3.28 -3.22 16.29
C PRO A 258 4.04 -3.24 14.95
N ARG A 259 3.67 -2.36 14.02
CA ARG A 259 4.24 -2.25 12.68
C ARG A 259 4.72 -0.82 12.47
N GLU A 260 6.02 -0.63 12.51
CA GLU A 260 6.64 0.69 12.40
C GLU A 260 6.68 1.13 10.93
N TYR A 261 6.39 2.41 10.70
CA TYR A 261 6.43 3.03 9.39
C TYR A 261 7.02 4.43 9.43
N TRP A 262 7.53 4.90 8.29
CA TRP A 262 7.75 6.30 8.01
C TRP A 262 6.52 6.91 7.37
N LEU A 263 6.09 8.05 7.90
CA LEU A 263 5.27 9.01 7.19
C LEU A 263 6.20 10.07 6.60
N THR A 264 6.13 10.24 5.28
CA THR A 264 6.89 11.23 4.53
C THR A 264 5.94 12.28 4.00
N ILE A 265 6.14 13.53 4.38
CA ILE A 265 5.47 14.69 3.80
C ILE A 265 6.46 15.40 2.90
N GLY A 266 6.05 15.74 1.68
CA GLY A 266 6.86 16.48 0.74
C GLY A 266 6.09 17.66 0.14
N VAL A 267 6.78 18.80 -0.03
CA VAL A 267 6.26 19.94 -0.80
C VAL A 267 7.01 19.99 -2.13
N ARG A 268 6.29 20.06 -3.25
CA ARG A 268 6.83 20.08 -4.61
C ARG A 268 7.56 21.39 -4.89
N ARG A 269 8.81 21.31 -5.34
CA ARG A 269 9.64 22.46 -5.69
C ARG A 269 9.28 23.07 -7.05
#